data_f7a57146891412c4035365346c855fc8
#
_entry.id   f7a57146891412c4035365346c855fc8
#
_cell.length_a   1.000
_cell.length_b   1.000
_cell.length_c   1.000
_cell.angle_alpha   90.00
_cell.angle_beta   90.00
_cell.angle_gamma   90.00
#
_symmetry.space_group_name_H-M   'P 1'
#
loop_
_entity.id
_entity.type
_entity.pdbx_description
1 polymer ?
#
loop_
_entity_poly.entity_id
_entity_poly.type
_entity_poly.pdbx_seq_one_letter_code
_entity_poly.pdbx_strand_id
1 'polypeptide(L)'
;MAKKSISQKRAERQQQENQALSRVFLVFLLGLAAECYLFLVYRNYVVGTVPAMLAWRNVLKYGGIIGLVLLLAGAAGAALYFRKGEGKKGAAACWCAGVGAFFAMSGWIMSTFYPAGVTVMCVMVPVLTVLGLVLFLYQRECFLTTLALCGSFLAVWVCGDGLDSPNWRIPIIIGAV
;
A
#
# COMPACT_ATOMS: atom_id res chain seq x y z
N MET A 1 9.75 -3.28 45.53
CA MET A 1 9.36 -3.66 44.14
C MET A 1 8.26 -4.73 44.23
N ALA A 2 7.00 -4.41 43.91
CA ALA A 2 5.88 -5.36 44.02
C ALA A 2 6.02 -6.43 42.93
N LYS A 3 6.09 -7.70 43.32
CA LYS A 3 6.15 -8.87 42.45
C LYS A 3 4.80 -9.00 41.74
N LYS A 4 4.71 -8.57 40.47
CA LYS A 4 3.50 -8.72 39.65
C LYS A 4 3.02 -10.17 39.73
N SER A 5 1.74 -10.37 40.07
CA SER A 5 1.17 -11.72 40.19
C SER A 5 1.18 -12.42 38.83
N ILE A 6 1.28 -13.75 38.83
CA ILE A 6 1.30 -14.57 37.60
C ILE A 6 0.07 -14.32 36.73
N SER A 7 -1.07 -14.03 37.35
CA SER A 7 -2.33 -13.69 36.66
C SER A 7 -2.23 -12.35 35.89
N GLN A 8 -1.58 -11.33 36.45
CA GLN A 8 -1.36 -10.06 35.77
C GLN A 8 -0.44 -10.19 34.56
N LYS A 9 0.65 -11.00 34.67
CA LYS A 9 1.52 -11.28 33.52
C LYS A 9 0.81 -12.04 32.40
N ARG A 10 -0.10 -12.95 32.73
CA ARG A 10 -0.91 -13.66 31.72
C ARG A 10 -1.89 -12.72 31.01
N ALA A 11 -2.57 -11.85 31.76
CA ALA A 11 -3.47 -10.85 31.18
C ALA A 11 -2.74 -9.86 30.26
N GLU A 12 -1.55 -9.40 30.65
CA GLU A 12 -0.72 -8.51 29.81
C GLU A 12 -0.29 -9.20 28.50
N ARG A 13 0.10 -10.47 28.54
CA ARG A 13 0.44 -11.24 27.32
C ARG A 13 -0.77 -11.42 26.41
N GLN A 14 -1.93 -11.79 26.95
CA GLN A 14 -3.16 -11.91 26.15
C GLN A 14 -3.56 -10.57 25.50
N GLN A 15 -3.39 -9.46 26.20
CA GLN A 15 -3.63 -8.14 25.59
C GLN A 15 -2.66 -7.82 24.46
N GLN A 16 -1.37 -8.18 24.60
CA GLN A 16 -0.38 -7.99 23.55
C GLN A 16 -0.67 -8.86 22.34
N GLU A 17 -1.03 -10.13 22.53
CA GLU A 17 -1.42 -11.05 21.47
C GLU A 17 -2.67 -10.57 20.73
N ASN A 18 -3.70 -10.12 21.46
CA ASN A 18 -4.92 -9.59 20.85
C ASN A 18 -4.67 -8.30 20.06
N GLN A 19 -3.75 -7.43 20.53
CA GLN A 19 -3.36 -6.23 19.80
C GLN A 19 -2.56 -6.57 18.53
N ALA A 20 -1.69 -7.57 18.58
CA ALA A 20 -0.96 -8.03 17.41
C ALA A 20 -1.90 -8.64 16.37
N LEU A 21 -2.82 -9.51 16.78
CA LEU A 21 -3.86 -10.09 15.92
C LEU A 21 -4.74 -9.02 15.27
N SER A 22 -5.17 -8.03 16.05
CA SER A 22 -5.98 -6.92 15.53
C SER A 22 -5.25 -6.11 14.45
N ARG A 23 -3.94 -5.88 14.60
CA ARG A 23 -3.12 -5.18 13.59
C ARG A 23 -2.97 -6.01 12.32
N VAL A 24 -2.68 -7.30 12.43
CA VAL A 24 -2.58 -8.24 11.31
C VAL A 24 -3.89 -8.27 10.53
N PHE A 25 -5.01 -8.41 11.25
CA PHE A 25 -6.35 -8.42 10.64
C PHE A 25 -6.67 -7.10 9.91
N LEU A 26 -6.28 -5.95 10.49
CA LEU A 26 -6.48 -4.64 9.89
C LEU A 26 -5.67 -4.48 8.58
N VAL A 27 -4.40 -4.91 8.55
CA VAL A 27 -3.57 -4.89 7.33
C VAL A 27 -4.17 -5.76 6.25
N PHE A 28 -4.62 -6.97 6.61
CA PHE A 28 -5.28 -7.89 5.68
C PHE A 28 -6.56 -7.29 5.10
N LEU A 29 -7.40 -6.70 5.93
CA LEU A 29 -8.67 -6.09 5.53
C LEU A 29 -8.46 -4.87 4.62
N LEU A 30 -7.44 -4.07 4.90
CA LEU A 30 -7.05 -2.94 4.05
C LEU A 30 -6.52 -3.42 2.69
N GLY A 31 -5.67 -4.46 2.67
CA GLY A 31 -5.19 -5.07 1.44
C GLY A 31 -6.34 -5.58 0.58
N LEU A 32 -7.28 -6.31 1.19
CA LEU A 32 -8.45 -6.83 0.50
C LEU A 32 -9.37 -5.72 -0.03
N ALA A 33 -9.55 -4.64 0.72
CA ALA A 33 -10.31 -3.47 0.25
C ALA A 33 -9.63 -2.78 -0.94
N ALA A 34 -8.29 -2.65 -0.91
CA ALA A 34 -7.51 -2.11 -2.01
C ALA A 34 -7.61 -3.00 -3.26
N GLU A 35 -7.55 -4.33 -3.11
CA GLU A 35 -7.74 -5.28 -4.21
C GLU A 35 -9.13 -5.21 -4.81
N CYS A 36 -10.18 -5.13 -3.99
CA CYS A 36 -11.55 -4.93 -4.48
C CYS A 36 -11.67 -3.63 -5.30
N TYR A 37 -11.03 -2.54 -4.85
CA TYR A 37 -11.00 -1.29 -5.59
C TYR A 37 -10.28 -1.47 -6.94
N LEU A 38 -9.10 -2.10 -6.96
CA LEU A 38 -8.34 -2.36 -8.19
C LEU A 38 -9.09 -3.25 -9.17
N PHE A 39 -9.79 -4.28 -8.67
CA PHE A 39 -10.63 -5.14 -9.48
C PHE A 39 -11.79 -4.37 -10.15
N LEU A 40 -12.44 -3.45 -9.41
CA LEU A 40 -13.46 -2.57 -9.97
C LEU A 40 -12.88 -1.65 -11.06
N VAL A 41 -11.69 -1.09 -10.83
CA VAL A 41 -10.99 -0.27 -11.83
C VAL A 41 -10.67 -1.13 -13.06
N TYR A 42 -10.06 -2.31 -12.88
CA TYR A 42 -9.73 -3.19 -13.98
C TYR A 42 -10.96 -3.53 -14.82
N ARG A 43 -12.04 -3.96 -14.18
CA ARG A 43 -13.28 -4.34 -14.85
C ARG A 43 -13.89 -3.20 -15.67
N ASN A 44 -13.89 -1.97 -15.16
CA ASN A 44 -14.60 -0.86 -15.79
C ASN A 44 -13.68 -0.01 -16.68
N TYR A 45 -12.40 0.08 -16.37
CA TYR A 45 -11.43 0.93 -17.08
C TYR A 45 -10.68 0.16 -18.17
N VAL A 46 -10.34 -1.12 -17.96
CA VAL A 46 -9.58 -1.92 -18.94
C VAL A 46 -10.51 -2.77 -19.82
N VAL A 47 -11.50 -3.44 -19.22
CA VAL A 47 -12.39 -4.38 -19.93
C VAL A 47 -13.73 -3.72 -20.30
N GLY A 48 -14.04 -2.56 -19.75
CA GLY A 48 -15.32 -1.89 -19.92
C GLY A 48 -15.56 -1.30 -21.32
N THR A 49 -16.79 -0.80 -21.52
CA THR A 49 -17.19 -0.10 -22.75
C THR A 49 -16.51 1.27 -22.84
N VAL A 50 -16.36 1.82 -24.06
CA VAL A 50 -15.71 3.12 -24.29
C VAL A 50 -16.24 4.26 -23.40
N PRO A 51 -17.57 4.42 -23.20
CA PRO A 51 -18.09 5.46 -22.31
C PRO A 51 -17.73 5.22 -20.84
N ALA A 52 -17.70 3.96 -20.38
CA ALA A 52 -17.25 3.62 -19.02
C ALA A 52 -15.78 3.94 -18.82
N MET A 53 -14.94 3.64 -19.79
CA MET A 53 -13.50 3.93 -19.78
C MET A 53 -13.21 5.43 -19.64
N LEU A 54 -13.93 6.28 -20.38
CA LEU A 54 -13.78 7.74 -20.29
C LEU A 54 -14.24 8.28 -18.92
N ALA A 55 -15.36 7.76 -18.39
CA ALA A 55 -15.85 8.14 -17.07
C ALA A 55 -14.82 7.74 -15.97
N TRP A 56 -14.30 6.52 -16.01
CA TRP A 56 -13.32 6.04 -15.03
C TRP A 56 -11.99 6.75 -15.13
N ARG A 57 -11.55 7.15 -16.33
CA ARG A 57 -10.37 7.99 -16.50
C ARG A 57 -10.48 9.30 -15.72
N ASN A 58 -11.65 9.95 -15.78
CA ASN A 58 -11.90 11.18 -15.02
C ASN A 58 -11.94 10.89 -13.50
N VAL A 59 -12.60 9.80 -13.08
CA VAL A 59 -12.64 9.37 -11.67
C VAL A 59 -11.23 9.14 -11.12
N LEU A 60 -10.37 8.45 -11.87
CA LEU A 60 -8.98 8.20 -11.46
C LEU A 60 -8.17 9.49 -11.38
N LYS A 61 -8.34 10.40 -12.33
CA LYS A 61 -7.67 11.71 -12.32
C LYS A 61 -8.07 12.54 -11.11
N TYR A 62 -9.37 12.68 -10.86
CA TYR A 62 -9.86 13.43 -9.70
C TYR A 62 -9.56 12.72 -8.40
N GLY A 63 -9.66 11.40 -8.36
CA GLY A 63 -9.27 10.57 -7.21
C GLY A 63 -7.78 10.75 -6.86
N GLY A 64 -6.91 10.82 -7.85
CA GLY A 64 -5.49 11.10 -7.66
C GLY A 64 -5.23 12.50 -7.09
N ILE A 65 -5.94 13.53 -7.56
CA ILE A 65 -5.83 14.90 -7.04
C ILE A 65 -6.32 14.97 -5.58
N ILE A 66 -7.48 14.37 -5.28
CA ILE A 66 -8.02 14.30 -3.92
C ILE A 66 -7.05 13.52 -3.02
N GLY A 67 -6.48 12.41 -3.51
CA GLY A 67 -5.46 11.64 -2.82
C GLY A 67 -4.23 12.48 -2.47
N LEU A 68 -3.75 13.31 -3.39
CA LEU A 68 -2.62 14.21 -3.17
C LEU A 68 -2.93 15.26 -2.08
N VAL A 69 -4.12 15.84 -2.11
CA VAL A 69 -4.56 16.81 -1.07
C VAL A 69 -4.63 16.13 0.29
N LEU A 70 -5.22 14.92 0.37
CA LEU A 70 -5.28 14.13 1.62
C LEU A 70 -3.90 13.77 2.14
N LEU A 71 -2.97 13.41 1.26
CA LEU A 71 -1.58 13.11 1.62
C LEU A 71 -0.89 14.33 2.23
N LEU A 72 -0.99 15.49 1.59
CA LEU A 72 -0.37 16.72 2.09
C LEU A 72 -0.99 17.19 3.41
N ALA A 73 -2.33 17.16 3.50
CA ALA A 73 -3.05 17.53 4.73
C ALA A 73 -2.75 16.53 5.87
N GLY A 74 -2.71 15.24 5.59
CA GLY A 74 -2.38 14.20 6.56
C GLY A 74 -0.93 14.30 7.04
N ALA A 75 0.02 14.53 6.14
CA ALA A 75 1.43 14.70 6.49
C ALA A 75 1.67 15.96 7.34
N ALA A 76 1.09 17.09 6.96
CA ALA A 76 1.15 18.33 7.73
C ALA A 76 0.49 18.16 9.11
N GLY A 77 -0.69 17.54 9.16
CA GLY A 77 -1.39 17.22 10.40
C GLY A 77 -0.56 16.32 11.32
N ALA A 78 0.01 15.24 10.78
CA ALA A 78 0.87 14.35 11.54
C ALA A 78 2.07 15.10 12.15
N ALA A 79 2.78 15.91 11.37
CA ALA A 79 3.90 16.70 11.84
C ALA A 79 3.51 17.66 12.99
N LEU A 80 2.37 18.33 12.87
CA LEU A 80 1.86 19.26 13.88
C LEU A 80 1.44 18.55 15.17
N TYR A 81 0.71 17.44 15.08
CA TYR A 81 0.21 16.71 16.26
C TYR A 81 1.34 15.99 17.01
N PHE A 82 2.32 15.43 16.30
CA PHE A 82 3.50 14.85 16.95
C PHE A 82 4.32 15.91 17.69
N ARG A 83 4.47 17.12 17.12
CA ARG A 83 5.15 18.24 17.82
C ARG A 83 4.40 18.71 19.07
N LYS A 84 3.04 18.60 19.10
CA LYS A 84 2.21 18.93 20.25
C LYS A 84 2.08 17.81 21.29
N GLY A 85 2.67 16.63 21.04
CA GLY A 85 2.56 15.47 21.92
C GLY A 85 1.23 14.73 21.88
N GLU A 86 0.32 15.06 20.95
CA GLU A 86 -0.97 14.40 20.77
C GLU A 86 -0.86 13.14 19.89
N GLY A 87 -0.23 12.09 20.39
CA GLY A 87 0.07 10.88 19.63
C GLY A 87 -1.13 10.19 18.97
N LYS A 88 -2.31 10.18 19.61
CA LYS A 88 -3.52 9.57 19.02
C LYS A 88 -4.01 10.31 17.78
N LYS A 89 -4.02 11.65 17.79
CA LYS A 89 -4.41 12.47 16.64
C LYS A 89 -3.34 12.43 15.55
N GLY A 90 -2.06 12.38 15.94
CA GLY A 90 -0.95 12.19 15.01
C GLY A 90 -1.04 10.85 14.27
N ALA A 91 -1.39 9.76 14.96
CA ALA A 91 -1.62 8.47 14.32
C ALA A 91 -2.80 8.50 13.31
N ALA A 92 -3.92 9.14 13.65
CA ALA A 92 -5.04 9.31 12.72
C ALA A 92 -4.64 10.12 11.47
N ALA A 93 -3.84 11.18 11.63
CA ALA A 93 -3.32 11.97 10.52
C ALA A 93 -2.37 11.14 9.62
N CYS A 94 -1.54 10.26 10.20
CA CYS A 94 -0.72 9.31 9.42
C CYS A 94 -1.57 8.34 8.59
N TRP A 95 -2.68 7.84 9.13
CA TRP A 95 -3.61 6.99 8.38
C TRP A 95 -4.22 7.74 7.19
N CYS A 96 -4.66 8.98 7.39
CA CYS A 96 -5.15 9.83 6.30
C CYS A 96 -4.07 10.06 5.23
N ALA A 97 -2.82 10.31 5.63
CA ALA A 97 -1.70 10.44 4.71
C ALA A 97 -1.45 9.15 3.92
N GLY A 98 -1.50 7.99 4.57
CA GLY A 98 -1.33 6.69 3.92
C GLY A 98 -2.40 6.39 2.86
N VAL A 99 -3.67 6.62 3.20
CA VAL A 99 -4.79 6.49 2.25
C VAL A 99 -4.65 7.49 1.11
N GLY A 100 -4.29 8.74 1.40
CA GLY A 100 -4.03 9.78 0.40
C GLY A 100 -2.89 9.38 -0.55
N ALA A 101 -1.80 8.82 -0.03
CA ALA A 101 -0.67 8.32 -0.83
C ALA A 101 -1.11 7.21 -1.79
N PHE A 102 -1.90 6.25 -1.31
CA PHE A 102 -2.41 5.16 -2.14
C PHE A 102 -3.25 5.68 -3.32
N PHE A 103 -4.21 6.58 -3.08
CA PHE A 103 -5.03 7.15 -4.14
C PHE A 103 -4.24 8.05 -5.09
N ALA A 104 -3.28 8.84 -4.59
CA ALA A 104 -2.42 9.68 -5.41
C ALA A 104 -1.54 8.83 -6.35
N MET A 105 -0.86 7.82 -5.81
CA MET A 105 0.00 6.93 -6.59
C MET A 105 -0.81 6.10 -7.59
N SER A 106 -1.94 5.49 -7.16
CA SER A 106 -2.77 4.69 -8.05
C SER A 106 -3.33 5.53 -9.20
N GLY A 107 -3.87 6.72 -8.91
CA GLY A 107 -4.38 7.62 -9.93
C GLY A 107 -3.30 8.06 -10.93
N TRP A 108 -2.10 8.38 -10.45
CA TRP A 108 -0.98 8.78 -11.30
C TRP A 108 -0.45 7.63 -12.17
N ILE A 109 -0.18 6.46 -11.57
CA ILE A 109 0.35 5.29 -12.30
C ILE A 109 -0.66 4.80 -13.35
N MET A 110 -1.94 4.67 -12.99
CA MET A 110 -2.97 4.19 -13.90
C MET A 110 -3.26 5.18 -15.03
N SER A 111 -3.13 6.50 -14.80
CA SER A 111 -3.33 7.50 -15.84
C SER A 111 -2.16 7.63 -16.79
N THR A 112 -0.92 7.39 -16.31
CA THR A 112 0.31 7.57 -17.09
C THR A 112 0.67 6.32 -17.89
N PHE A 113 0.47 5.13 -17.31
CA PHE A 113 0.92 3.84 -17.89
C PHE A 113 -0.25 2.93 -18.29
N TYR A 114 -1.30 3.48 -18.86
CA TYR A 114 -2.43 2.67 -19.34
C TYR A 114 -2.05 1.77 -20.51
N PRO A 115 -2.51 0.50 -20.58
CA PRO A 115 -3.23 -0.30 -19.57
C PRO A 115 -2.32 -1.01 -18.55
N ALA A 116 -1.01 -1.06 -18.80
CA ALA A 116 -0.02 -1.76 -17.98
C ALA A 116 -0.01 -1.30 -16.52
N GLY A 117 -0.26 0.01 -16.25
CA GLY A 117 -0.30 0.56 -14.90
C GLY A 117 -1.33 -0.09 -13.99
N VAL A 118 -2.48 -0.50 -14.53
CA VAL A 118 -3.52 -1.20 -13.75
C VAL A 118 -3.04 -2.60 -13.38
N THR A 119 -2.44 -3.32 -14.33
CA THR A 119 -1.90 -4.67 -14.11
C THR A 119 -0.77 -4.64 -13.06
N VAL A 120 0.15 -3.68 -13.17
CA VAL A 120 1.23 -3.48 -12.20
C VAL A 120 0.66 -3.26 -10.80
N MET A 121 -0.35 -2.40 -10.65
CA MET A 121 -0.99 -2.14 -9.36
C MET A 121 -1.67 -3.38 -8.78
N CYS A 122 -2.37 -4.18 -9.60
CA CYS A 122 -3.01 -5.42 -9.17
C CYS A 122 -2.00 -6.47 -8.66
N VAL A 123 -0.75 -6.43 -9.12
CA VAL A 123 0.32 -7.31 -8.62
C VAL A 123 1.02 -6.71 -7.39
N MET A 124 1.28 -5.39 -7.41
CA MET A 124 2.01 -4.71 -6.33
C MET A 124 1.25 -4.68 -5.00
N VAL A 125 -0.08 -4.50 -5.03
CA VAL A 125 -0.85 -4.38 -3.78
C VAL A 125 -0.88 -5.68 -2.97
N PRO A 126 -1.13 -6.89 -3.55
CA PRO A 126 -1.01 -8.14 -2.79
C PRO A 126 0.40 -8.35 -2.26
N VAL A 127 1.44 -8.06 -3.07
CA VAL A 127 2.83 -8.18 -2.64
C VAL A 127 3.12 -7.29 -1.44
N LEU A 128 2.70 -6.03 -1.47
CA LEU A 128 2.86 -5.10 -0.34
C LEU A 128 2.04 -5.53 0.89
N THR A 129 0.86 -6.11 0.68
CA THR A 129 0.03 -6.65 1.76
C THR A 129 0.71 -7.83 2.45
N VAL A 130 1.24 -8.77 1.68
CA VAL A 130 2.01 -9.91 2.20
C VAL A 130 3.28 -9.44 2.92
N LEU A 131 4.02 -8.50 2.34
CA LEU A 131 5.18 -7.88 2.98
C LEU A 131 4.81 -7.20 4.31
N GLY A 132 3.69 -6.48 4.35
CA GLY A 132 3.18 -5.87 5.57
C GLY A 132 2.85 -6.93 6.64
N LEU A 133 2.21 -8.04 6.27
CA LEU A 133 1.93 -9.16 7.17
C LEU A 133 3.21 -9.81 7.69
N VAL A 134 4.20 -10.03 6.82
CA VAL A 134 5.50 -10.58 7.22
C VAL A 134 6.21 -9.65 8.21
N LEU A 135 6.16 -8.33 7.99
CA LEU A 135 6.76 -7.35 8.88
C LEU A 135 6.15 -7.38 10.29
N PHE A 136 4.84 -7.64 10.40
CA PHE A 136 4.15 -7.71 11.69
C PHE A 136 4.29 -9.06 12.39
N LEU A 137 4.45 -10.15 11.63
CA LEU A 137 4.50 -11.52 12.16
C LEU A 137 5.92 -12.01 12.45
N TYR A 138 6.90 -11.55 11.66
CA TYR A 138 8.27 -12.09 11.69
C TYR A 138 9.30 -11.03 12.10
N GLN A 139 10.52 -11.51 12.45
CA GLN A 139 11.65 -10.65 12.77
C GLN A 139 12.13 -9.87 11.54
N ARG A 140 12.83 -8.76 11.79
CA ARG A 140 13.32 -7.84 10.73
C ARG A 140 14.14 -8.54 9.63
N GLU A 141 14.86 -9.60 9.97
CA GLU A 141 15.69 -10.36 9.02
C GLU A 141 14.83 -11.09 7.96
N CYS A 142 13.73 -11.73 8.38
CA CYS A 142 12.78 -12.36 7.43
C CYS A 142 12.11 -11.33 6.53
N PHE A 143 11.84 -10.13 7.04
CA PHE A 143 11.28 -9.04 6.23
C PHE A 143 12.25 -8.60 5.15
N LEU A 144 13.53 -8.39 5.47
CA LEU A 144 14.55 -7.98 4.50
C LEU A 144 14.76 -9.01 3.40
N THR A 145 14.82 -10.30 3.75
CA THR A 145 14.95 -11.38 2.77
C THR A 145 13.73 -11.49 1.87
N THR A 146 12.52 -11.37 2.43
CA THR A 146 11.28 -11.39 1.65
C THR A 146 11.17 -10.18 0.74
N LEU A 147 11.58 -8.99 1.22
CA LEU A 147 11.62 -7.76 0.43
C LEU A 147 12.57 -7.91 -0.78
N ALA A 148 13.77 -8.45 -0.54
CA ALA A 148 14.75 -8.69 -1.61
C ALA A 148 14.24 -9.70 -2.65
N LEU A 149 13.61 -10.80 -2.21
CA LEU A 149 12.99 -11.78 -3.11
C LEU A 149 11.85 -11.18 -3.94
N CYS A 150 10.93 -10.47 -3.31
CA CYS A 150 9.82 -9.82 -4.03
C CYS A 150 10.33 -8.74 -4.97
N GLY A 151 11.33 -7.95 -4.57
CA GLY A 151 11.95 -6.92 -5.41
C GLY A 151 12.64 -7.52 -6.63
N SER A 152 13.41 -8.61 -6.47
CA SER A 152 14.06 -9.29 -7.59
C SER A 152 13.04 -9.94 -8.53
N PHE A 153 11.98 -10.55 -8.01
CA PHE A 153 10.91 -11.12 -8.83
C PHE A 153 10.19 -10.03 -9.66
N LEU A 154 9.86 -8.90 -9.03
CA LEU A 154 9.25 -7.77 -9.74
C LEU A 154 10.18 -7.18 -10.80
N ALA A 155 11.47 -7.05 -10.51
CA ALA A 155 12.46 -6.58 -11.48
C ALA A 155 12.54 -7.50 -12.69
N VAL A 156 12.60 -8.82 -12.49
CA VAL A 156 12.62 -9.81 -13.58
C VAL A 156 11.32 -9.76 -14.38
N TRP A 157 10.16 -9.64 -13.71
CA TRP A 157 8.87 -9.55 -14.39
C TRP A 157 8.74 -8.28 -15.25
N VAL A 158 9.13 -7.12 -14.71
CA VAL A 158 9.12 -5.84 -15.44
C VAL A 158 10.12 -5.87 -16.62
N CYS A 159 11.28 -6.49 -16.43
CA CYS A 159 12.25 -6.66 -17.54
C CYS A 159 11.72 -7.60 -18.63
N GLY A 160 11.02 -8.69 -18.25
CA GLY A 160 10.42 -9.63 -19.19
C GLY A 160 9.33 -8.97 -20.04
N ASP A 161 8.41 -8.27 -19.41
CA ASP A 161 7.30 -7.57 -20.08
C ASP A 161 7.82 -6.35 -20.89
N GLY A 162 8.91 -5.73 -20.44
CA GLY A 162 9.53 -4.56 -21.08
C GLY A 162 10.26 -4.89 -22.39
N LEU A 163 10.69 -6.14 -22.58
CA LEU A 163 11.35 -6.57 -23.82
C LEU A 163 10.37 -6.65 -25.01
N ASP A 164 9.09 -6.90 -24.74
CA ASP A 164 8.04 -6.95 -25.77
C ASP A 164 7.40 -5.57 -26.05
N SER A 165 7.76 -4.54 -25.26
CA SER A 165 7.19 -3.20 -25.41
C SER A 165 8.17 -2.24 -26.12
N PRO A 166 7.67 -1.29 -26.96
CA PRO A 166 8.54 -0.30 -27.61
C PRO A 166 9.25 0.66 -26.63
N ASN A 167 8.91 0.64 -25.35
CA ASN A 167 9.51 1.47 -24.31
C ASN A 167 10.60 0.73 -23.50
N TRP A 168 11.64 0.27 -24.20
CA TRP A 168 12.81 -0.41 -23.65
C TRP A 168 13.64 0.38 -22.61
N ARG A 169 13.34 1.67 -22.43
CA ARG A 169 14.07 2.54 -21.48
C ARG A 169 13.81 2.21 -20.00
N ILE A 170 12.62 1.70 -19.68
CA ILE A 170 12.24 1.39 -18.29
C ILE A 170 13.03 0.18 -17.74
N PRO A 171 13.16 -0.96 -18.44
CA PRO A 171 13.93 -2.09 -17.95
C PRO A 171 15.42 -1.78 -17.79
N ILE A 172 16.00 -0.90 -18.62
CA ILE A 172 17.41 -0.50 -18.47
C ILE A 172 17.65 0.28 -17.20
N ILE A 173 16.72 1.17 -16.81
CA ILE A 173 16.85 1.96 -15.58
C ILE A 173 16.76 1.06 -14.35
N ILE A 174 15.88 0.04 -14.36
CA ILE A 174 15.73 -0.91 -13.24
C ILE A 174 16.91 -1.89 -13.16
N GLY A 175 17.48 -2.29 -14.28
CA GLY A 175 18.64 -3.20 -14.33
C GLY A 175 19.97 -2.53 -13.99
N ALA A 176 20.03 -1.18 -13.93
CA ALA A 176 21.23 -0.40 -13.63
C ALA A 176 21.34 0.00 -12.14
N VAL A 177 20.33 -0.30 -11.28
CA VAL A 177 20.29 -0.09 -9.83
C VAL A 177 20.53 -1.39 -9.10
#